data_148fad23147facd020c096b91322a5b3
#
_entry.id   148fad23147facd020c096b91322a5b3
#
_cell.length_a   1.000
_cell.length_b   1.000
_cell.length_c   1.000
_cell.angle_alpha   90.00
_cell.angle_beta   90.00
_cell.angle_gamma   90.00
#
_symmetry.space_group_name_H-M   'P 1'
#
loop_
_entity.id
_entity.type
_entity.pdbx_description
1 polymer ?
#
loop_
_entity_poly.entity_id
_entity_poly.type
_entity_poly.pdbx_seq_one_letter_code
_entity_poly.pdbx_strand_id
1 'polypeptide(L)'
;MALISLRQLLDHAAENNYGVPAFNVNNLEQIRAIMEGAHELDSPVIVQASAGARKYAGPKFIKSMMEAAIEEFPNIPIVMHQDHGGSNDDCKVCIDLGFSSVMRDGSLLEDQKTPADFDFNVRVTRETVEVAHAHGVSVEGELGCLGSLETGMGEKEDGVGAEGVLSHDQLLTDPDEAVDFVKETQVDALAIAIGTSHGAYKFTRPPTGDTLAMDRIKEINKRLPSTHLVMHGSSSVPQDLIKIINENGGSIKETYGVPVSEIQEGIKNGVRKINIDTDLRLASTAAIRKHFNEDPAQFDPRKYLLDSKNAMKAIVKQRLEEFGTAGNASKIKPTSLSEMSKHYSDGQLSQIIG
;
A
#
# COMPACT_ATOMS: atom_id res chain seq x y z
N MET A 1 -0.33 -23.06 -3.15
CA MET A 1 -1.04 -21.96 -3.84
C MET A 1 -0.41 -20.67 -3.38
N ALA A 2 0.07 -19.80 -4.27
CA ALA A 2 0.81 -18.60 -3.89
C ALA A 2 -0.08 -17.46 -3.35
N LEU A 3 -1.37 -17.41 -3.77
CA LEU A 3 -2.32 -16.38 -3.29
C LEU A 3 -2.71 -16.64 -1.84
N ILE A 4 -2.50 -15.62 -0.99
CA ILE A 4 -2.86 -15.63 0.43
C ILE A 4 -3.64 -14.37 0.80
N SER A 5 -4.33 -14.39 1.94
CA SER A 5 -5.00 -13.21 2.50
C SER A 5 -4.00 -12.19 3.05
N LEU A 6 -4.38 -10.91 3.08
CA LEU A 6 -3.56 -9.87 3.73
C LEU A 6 -3.37 -10.17 5.21
N ARG A 7 -4.42 -10.63 5.91
CA ARG A 7 -4.36 -10.99 7.32
C ARG A 7 -3.26 -11.99 7.60
N GLN A 8 -3.20 -13.09 6.83
CA GLN A 8 -2.16 -14.10 7.04
C GLN A 8 -0.75 -13.53 6.88
N LEU A 9 -0.54 -12.69 5.86
CA LEU A 9 0.78 -12.09 5.62
C LEU A 9 1.18 -11.13 6.75
N LEU A 10 0.25 -10.29 7.20
CA LEU A 10 0.54 -9.32 8.24
C LEU A 10 0.69 -9.96 9.64
N ASP A 11 -0.04 -11.03 9.94
CA ASP A 11 0.17 -11.84 11.15
C ASP A 11 1.60 -12.40 11.18
N HIS A 12 2.05 -13.02 10.08
CA HIS A 12 3.43 -13.51 9.98
C HIS A 12 4.46 -12.39 10.10
N ALA A 13 4.17 -11.21 9.50
CA ALA A 13 5.03 -10.04 9.62
C ALA A 13 5.13 -9.54 11.07
N ALA A 14 4.02 -9.55 11.80
CA ALA A 14 3.98 -9.14 13.22
C ALA A 14 4.76 -10.11 14.11
N GLU A 15 4.56 -11.42 13.93
CA GLU A 15 5.27 -12.47 14.67
C GLU A 15 6.79 -12.45 14.44
N ASN A 16 7.22 -12.02 13.24
CA ASN A 16 8.64 -11.99 12.85
C ASN A 16 9.23 -10.57 12.79
N ASN A 17 8.49 -9.56 13.27
CA ASN A 17 8.97 -8.17 13.42
C ASN A 17 9.50 -7.52 12.13
N TYR A 18 8.78 -7.66 11.01
CA TYR A 18 9.09 -6.96 9.77
C TYR A 18 7.86 -6.21 9.21
N GLY A 19 8.12 -5.28 8.28
CA GLY A 19 7.08 -4.61 7.51
C GLY A 19 7.03 -5.15 6.09
N VAL A 20 5.88 -5.05 5.43
CA VAL A 20 5.67 -5.53 4.05
C VAL A 20 5.39 -4.34 3.14
N PRO A 21 6.25 -4.07 2.14
CA PRO A 21 5.93 -3.07 1.14
C PRO A 21 4.77 -3.55 0.27
N ALA A 22 3.79 -2.68 0.07
CA ALA A 22 2.68 -2.88 -0.85
C ALA A 22 2.94 -2.06 -2.11
N PHE A 23 3.22 -2.75 -3.22
CA PHE A 23 3.63 -2.12 -4.47
C PHE A 23 2.45 -1.94 -5.42
N ASN A 24 2.25 -0.71 -5.90
CA ASN A 24 1.22 -0.40 -6.89
C ASN A 24 1.60 -0.91 -8.27
N VAL A 25 0.61 -1.48 -8.97
CA VAL A 25 0.75 -2.05 -10.32
C VAL A 25 -0.20 -1.38 -11.28
N ASN A 26 0.34 -0.88 -12.40
CA ASN A 26 -0.42 -0.31 -13.50
C ASN A 26 -0.19 -1.06 -14.84
N ASN A 27 0.94 -1.77 -14.97
CA ASN A 27 1.35 -2.39 -16.23
C ASN A 27 2.22 -3.65 -16.02
N LEU A 28 2.56 -4.31 -17.12
CA LEU A 28 3.35 -5.55 -17.16
C LEU A 28 4.76 -5.37 -16.56
N GLU A 29 5.42 -4.24 -16.85
CA GLU A 29 6.79 -4.00 -16.42
C GLU A 29 6.87 -3.89 -14.89
N GLN A 30 5.87 -3.24 -14.27
CA GLN A 30 5.80 -3.13 -12.82
C GLN A 30 5.58 -4.47 -12.15
N ILE A 31 4.58 -5.25 -12.56
CA ILE A 31 4.31 -6.55 -11.92
C ILE A 31 5.50 -7.49 -12.08
N ARG A 32 6.15 -7.52 -13.25
CA ARG A 32 7.35 -8.31 -13.46
C ARG A 32 8.52 -7.86 -12.59
N ALA A 33 8.75 -6.55 -12.46
CA ALA A 33 9.79 -6.00 -11.59
C ALA A 33 9.58 -6.41 -10.13
N ILE A 34 8.32 -6.33 -9.64
CA ILE A 34 7.95 -6.70 -8.28
C ILE A 34 8.18 -8.19 -8.05
N MET A 35 7.67 -9.04 -8.94
CA MET A 35 7.73 -10.48 -8.74
C MET A 35 9.15 -11.05 -8.93
N GLU A 36 9.91 -10.57 -9.91
CA GLU A 36 11.32 -10.94 -10.07
C GLU A 36 12.14 -10.51 -8.84
N GLY A 37 11.92 -9.30 -8.30
CA GLY A 37 12.59 -8.83 -7.08
C GLY A 37 12.22 -9.63 -5.84
N ALA A 38 10.94 -9.94 -5.66
CA ALA A 38 10.46 -10.77 -4.56
C ALA A 38 11.02 -12.20 -4.63
N HIS A 39 11.06 -12.79 -5.83
CA HIS A 39 11.62 -14.12 -6.04
C HIS A 39 13.11 -14.18 -5.75
N GLU A 40 13.91 -13.21 -6.22
CA GLU A 40 15.35 -13.15 -5.99
C GLU A 40 15.71 -13.02 -4.50
N LEU A 41 14.82 -12.46 -3.68
CA LEU A 41 15.02 -12.25 -2.24
C LEU A 41 14.24 -13.20 -1.34
N ASP A 42 13.60 -14.24 -1.87
CA ASP A 42 12.72 -15.14 -1.10
C ASP A 42 11.74 -14.32 -0.23
N SER A 43 11.05 -13.36 -0.84
CA SER A 43 10.21 -12.39 -0.13
C SER A 43 8.73 -12.56 -0.47
N PRO A 44 7.82 -12.60 0.52
CA PRO A 44 6.40 -12.45 0.24
C PRO A 44 6.12 -11.02 -0.23
N VAL A 45 4.99 -10.78 -0.89
CA VAL A 45 4.71 -9.48 -1.48
C VAL A 45 3.22 -9.13 -1.48
N ILE A 46 2.92 -7.84 -1.34
CA ILE A 46 1.61 -7.27 -1.61
C ILE A 46 1.67 -6.56 -2.96
N VAL A 47 0.84 -6.99 -3.89
CA VAL A 47 0.64 -6.35 -5.20
C VAL A 47 -0.71 -5.67 -5.17
N GLN A 48 -0.74 -4.35 -5.33
CA GLN A 48 -1.96 -3.58 -5.16
C GLN A 48 -2.33 -2.76 -6.40
N ALA A 49 -3.62 -2.53 -6.60
CA ALA A 49 -4.15 -1.75 -7.72
C ALA A 49 -5.17 -0.71 -7.23
N SER A 50 -4.83 0.57 -7.41
CA SER A 50 -5.74 1.69 -7.15
C SER A 50 -6.90 1.75 -8.16
N ALA A 51 -7.90 2.60 -7.89
CA ALA A 51 -8.97 2.87 -8.83
C ALA A 51 -8.43 3.39 -10.18
N GLY A 52 -7.41 4.27 -10.13
CA GLY A 52 -6.72 4.79 -11.30
C GLY A 52 -6.00 3.70 -12.10
N ALA A 53 -5.30 2.79 -11.42
CA ALA A 53 -4.65 1.66 -12.07
C ALA A 53 -5.65 0.73 -12.77
N ARG A 54 -6.76 0.40 -12.09
CA ARG A 54 -7.83 -0.43 -12.66
C ARG A 54 -8.52 0.25 -13.84
N LYS A 55 -8.71 1.56 -13.78
CA LYS A 55 -9.26 2.35 -14.90
C LYS A 55 -8.29 2.43 -16.09
N TYR A 56 -6.99 2.63 -15.82
CA TYR A 56 -5.96 2.73 -16.86
C TYR A 56 -5.76 1.43 -17.61
N ALA A 57 -5.44 0.34 -16.90
CA ALA A 57 -5.14 -0.94 -17.51
C ALA A 57 -6.40 -1.76 -17.88
N GLY A 58 -7.52 -1.50 -17.19
CA GLY A 58 -8.72 -2.33 -17.22
C GLY A 58 -8.69 -3.44 -16.18
N PRO A 59 -9.81 -3.64 -15.45
CA PRO A 59 -9.83 -4.53 -14.28
C PRO A 59 -9.53 -5.99 -14.63
N LYS A 60 -9.93 -6.45 -15.82
CA LYS A 60 -9.64 -7.81 -16.29
C LYS A 60 -8.16 -8.01 -16.63
N PHE A 61 -7.49 -6.98 -17.19
CA PHE A 61 -6.05 -7.05 -17.47
C PHE A 61 -5.24 -7.04 -16.16
N ILE A 62 -5.58 -6.20 -15.19
CA ILE A 62 -4.96 -6.21 -13.86
C ILE A 62 -5.11 -7.60 -13.22
N LYS A 63 -6.34 -8.15 -13.18
CA LYS A 63 -6.59 -9.50 -12.69
C LYS A 63 -5.69 -10.53 -13.39
N SER A 64 -5.68 -10.55 -14.73
CA SER A 64 -4.91 -11.55 -15.49
C SER A 64 -3.41 -11.41 -15.30
N MET A 65 -2.87 -10.19 -15.16
CA MET A 65 -1.46 -9.99 -14.82
C MET A 65 -1.11 -10.52 -13.43
N MET A 66 -1.98 -10.30 -12.44
CA MET A 66 -1.78 -10.81 -11.09
C MET A 66 -1.92 -12.34 -11.04
N GLU A 67 -2.90 -12.93 -11.76
CA GLU A 67 -3.05 -14.38 -11.87
C GLU A 67 -1.82 -15.03 -12.54
N ALA A 68 -1.33 -14.45 -13.63
CA ALA A 68 -0.10 -14.90 -14.27
C ALA A 68 1.11 -14.84 -13.32
N ALA A 69 1.21 -13.81 -12.50
CA ALA A 69 2.25 -13.70 -11.47
C ALA A 69 2.16 -14.82 -10.43
N ILE A 70 0.95 -15.16 -9.99
CA ILE A 70 0.69 -16.27 -9.03
C ILE A 70 1.11 -17.61 -9.64
N GLU A 71 0.83 -17.82 -10.92
CA GLU A 71 1.17 -19.06 -11.63
C GLU A 71 2.68 -19.16 -11.93
N GLU A 72 3.32 -18.06 -12.32
CA GLU A 72 4.75 -18.03 -12.68
C GLU A 72 5.65 -18.12 -11.44
N PHE A 73 5.19 -17.61 -10.28
CA PHE A 73 5.94 -17.59 -9.02
C PHE A 73 5.24 -18.37 -7.90
N PRO A 74 4.99 -19.69 -8.06
CA PRO A 74 4.15 -20.48 -7.15
C PRO A 74 4.69 -20.61 -5.72
N ASN A 75 5.97 -20.30 -5.51
CA ASN A 75 6.62 -20.36 -4.20
C ASN A 75 6.66 -19.01 -3.47
N ILE A 76 6.20 -17.94 -4.10
CA ILE A 76 6.16 -16.60 -3.49
C ILE A 76 4.74 -16.33 -3.01
N PRO A 77 4.50 -16.19 -1.68
CA PRO A 77 3.21 -15.76 -1.16
C PRO A 77 2.86 -14.36 -1.66
N ILE A 78 1.71 -14.24 -2.34
CA ILE A 78 1.24 -13.01 -2.99
C ILE A 78 -0.10 -12.63 -2.38
N VAL A 79 -0.23 -11.38 -1.97
CA VAL A 79 -1.53 -10.75 -1.66
C VAL A 79 -1.93 -9.91 -2.86
N MET A 80 -3.12 -10.17 -3.43
CA MET A 80 -3.76 -9.28 -4.39
C MET A 80 -4.63 -8.30 -3.63
N HIS A 81 -4.26 -7.02 -3.60
CA HIS A 81 -4.92 -6.00 -2.80
C HIS A 81 -5.57 -4.92 -3.65
N GLN A 82 -6.82 -4.57 -3.35
CA GLN A 82 -7.46 -3.36 -3.84
C GLN A 82 -7.03 -2.19 -2.97
N ASP A 83 -6.38 -1.22 -3.57
CA ASP A 83 -5.95 0.03 -2.95
C ASP A 83 -7.05 1.09 -3.16
N HIS A 84 -7.53 1.70 -2.09
CA HIS A 84 -8.65 2.65 -2.03
C HIS A 84 -9.92 2.23 -2.80
N GLY A 85 -10.80 1.52 -2.13
CA GLY A 85 -12.17 1.24 -2.59
C GLY A 85 -13.12 2.32 -2.11
N GLY A 86 -13.62 3.13 -3.04
CA GLY A 86 -14.48 4.28 -2.75
C GLY A 86 -15.93 3.90 -2.38
N SER A 87 -16.36 2.66 -2.61
CA SER A 87 -17.69 2.16 -2.27
C SER A 87 -17.66 0.67 -1.94
N ASN A 88 -18.73 0.19 -1.28
CA ASN A 88 -18.89 -1.23 -1.00
C ASN A 88 -19.04 -2.05 -2.30
N ASP A 89 -19.68 -1.49 -3.33
CA ASP A 89 -19.80 -2.12 -4.64
C ASP A 89 -18.43 -2.25 -5.34
N ASP A 90 -17.55 -1.24 -5.24
CA ASP A 90 -16.20 -1.30 -5.80
C ASP A 90 -15.37 -2.40 -5.11
N CYS A 91 -15.47 -2.52 -3.78
CA CYS A 91 -14.84 -3.61 -3.04
C CYS A 91 -15.39 -4.98 -3.46
N LYS A 92 -16.73 -5.09 -3.60
CA LYS A 92 -17.38 -6.33 -4.05
C LYS A 92 -16.90 -6.74 -5.44
N VAL A 93 -16.77 -5.80 -6.38
CA VAL A 93 -16.25 -6.09 -7.74
C VAL A 93 -14.83 -6.66 -7.65
N CYS A 94 -13.97 -6.14 -6.79
CA CYS A 94 -12.61 -6.68 -6.61
C CYS A 94 -12.62 -8.07 -5.97
N ILE A 95 -13.50 -8.34 -4.99
CA ILE A 95 -13.69 -9.68 -4.42
C ILE A 95 -14.10 -10.66 -5.52
N ASP A 96 -15.08 -10.30 -6.35
CA ASP A 96 -15.57 -11.13 -7.46
C ASP A 96 -14.50 -11.36 -8.55
N LEU A 97 -13.52 -10.45 -8.68
CA LEU A 97 -12.35 -10.60 -9.54
C LEU A 97 -11.25 -11.49 -8.93
N GLY A 98 -11.38 -11.93 -7.68
CA GLY A 98 -10.44 -12.83 -7.02
C GLY A 98 -9.34 -12.14 -6.22
N PHE A 99 -9.51 -10.87 -5.88
CA PHE A 99 -8.60 -10.20 -4.94
C PHE A 99 -8.68 -10.86 -3.56
N SER A 100 -7.55 -11.03 -2.90
CA SER A 100 -7.46 -11.64 -1.56
C SER A 100 -7.53 -10.62 -0.42
N SER A 101 -7.54 -9.34 -0.78
CA SER A 101 -7.70 -8.23 0.16
C SER A 101 -8.31 -7.01 -0.54
N VAL A 102 -9.13 -6.27 0.18
CA VAL A 102 -9.72 -5.01 -0.27
C VAL A 102 -9.55 -3.94 0.81
N MET A 103 -9.35 -2.68 0.40
CA MET A 103 -9.41 -1.55 1.30
C MET A 103 -10.74 -0.83 1.11
N ARG A 104 -11.52 -0.67 2.19
CA ARG A 104 -12.68 0.22 2.20
C ARG A 104 -12.27 1.56 2.77
N ASP A 105 -12.09 2.52 1.89
CA ASP A 105 -11.85 3.89 2.29
C ASP A 105 -13.18 4.58 2.60
N GLY A 106 -13.54 4.59 3.86
CA GLY A 106 -14.72 5.26 4.40
C GLY A 106 -14.42 6.64 5.00
N SER A 107 -13.19 7.13 4.86
CA SER A 107 -12.78 8.46 5.34
C SER A 107 -13.45 9.60 4.57
N LEU A 108 -13.93 9.30 3.36
CA LEU A 108 -14.66 10.23 2.49
C LEU A 108 -16.08 9.73 2.23
N LEU A 109 -17.01 10.67 2.05
CA LEU A 109 -18.36 10.36 1.59
C LEU A 109 -18.37 9.83 0.15
N GLU A 110 -19.55 9.46 -0.35
CA GLU A 110 -19.73 8.89 -1.70
C GLU A 110 -19.26 9.80 -2.84
N ASP A 111 -19.15 11.11 -2.61
CA ASP A 111 -18.60 12.08 -3.57
C ASP A 111 -17.07 11.99 -3.71
N GLN A 112 -16.42 11.19 -2.88
CA GLN A 112 -14.98 10.98 -2.81
C GLN A 112 -14.16 12.26 -2.56
N LYS A 113 -14.75 13.25 -1.88
CA LYS A 113 -14.16 14.58 -1.64
C LYS A 113 -14.45 15.13 -0.24
N THR A 114 -15.64 14.86 0.26
CA THR A 114 -16.08 15.37 1.56
C THR A 114 -15.66 14.40 2.65
N PRO A 115 -14.90 14.86 3.68
CA PRO A 115 -14.60 14.02 4.83
C PRO A 115 -15.88 13.45 5.47
N ALA A 116 -15.88 12.15 5.70
CA ALA A 116 -16.99 11.45 6.32
C ALA A 116 -16.94 11.60 7.86
N ASP A 117 -18.10 11.44 8.50
CA ASP A 117 -18.13 11.27 9.95
C ASP A 117 -17.78 9.82 10.36
N PHE A 118 -17.51 9.63 11.64
CA PHE A 118 -17.13 8.34 12.21
C PHE A 118 -18.19 7.27 11.99
N ASP A 119 -19.47 7.58 12.21
CA ASP A 119 -20.57 6.61 12.09
C ASP A 119 -20.77 6.13 10.67
N PHE A 120 -20.62 7.02 9.69
CA PHE A 120 -20.63 6.63 8.26
C PHE A 120 -19.49 5.67 7.95
N ASN A 121 -18.25 6.02 8.35
CA ASN A 121 -17.07 5.20 8.08
C ASN A 121 -17.21 3.81 8.73
N VAL A 122 -17.59 3.74 10.00
CA VAL A 122 -17.85 2.47 10.70
C VAL A 122 -18.87 1.63 9.96
N ARG A 123 -20.00 2.23 9.59
CA ARG A 123 -21.09 1.50 8.92
C ARG A 123 -20.65 0.88 7.59
N VAL A 124 -20.07 1.69 6.69
CA VAL A 124 -19.69 1.21 5.34
C VAL A 124 -18.51 0.23 5.38
N THR A 125 -17.59 0.40 6.32
CA THR A 125 -16.46 -0.51 6.50
C THR A 125 -16.93 -1.85 7.06
N ARG A 126 -17.80 -1.87 8.08
CA ARG A 126 -18.37 -3.10 8.64
C ARG A 126 -19.15 -3.89 7.58
N GLU A 127 -19.98 -3.24 6.79
CA GLU A 127 -20.72 -3.89 5.68
C GLU A 127 -19.75 -4.56 4.68
N THR A 128 -18.61 -3.92 4.38
CA THR A 128 -17.56 -4.51 3.52
C THR A 128 -16.90 -5.70 4.20
N VAL A 129 -16.58 -5.60 5.50
CA VAL A 129 -15.99 -6.70 6.29
C VAL A 129 -16.86 -7.94 6.27
N GLU A 130 -18.17 -7.79 6.50
CA GLU A 130 -19.11 -8.91 6.48
C GLU A 130 -19.10 -9.66 5.13
N VAL A 131 -19.10 -8.93 4.03
CA VAL A 131 -19.04 -9.53 2.67
C VAL A 131 -17.66 -10.16 2.41
N ALA A 132 -16.58 -9.46 2.69
CA ALA A 132 -15.23 -9.91 2.39
C ALA A 132 -14.84 -11.15 3.21
N HIS A 133 -15.07 -11.14 4.52
CA HIS A 133 -14.76 -12.26 5.42
C HIS A 133 -15.51 -13.55 5.04
N ALA A 134 -16.74 -13.44 4.55
CA ALA A 134 -17.49 -14.60 4.03
C ALA A 134 -16.77 -15.27 2.84
N HIS A 135 -15.92 -14.56 2.12
CA HIS A 135 -15.11 -15.07 1.01
C HIS A 135 -13.64 -15.35 1.41
N GLY A 136 -13.28 -15.17 2.70
CA GLY A 136 -11.90 -15.30 3.18
C GLY A 136 -10.97 -14.16 2.75
N VAL A 137 -11.55 -13.06 2.29
CA VAL A 137 -10.85 -11.85 1.83
C VAL A 137 -10.67 -10.90 3.02
N SER A 138 -9.47 -10.38 3.21
CA SER A 138 -9.17 -9.44 4.28
C SER A 138 -9.63 -8.02 3.93
N VAL A 139 -9.93 -7.22 4.96
CA VAL A 139 -10.31 -5.82 4.80
C VAL A 139 -9.34 -4.90 5.54
N GLU A 140 -8.85 -3.90 4.80
CA GLU A 140 -8.19 -2.73 5.34
C GLU A 140 -9.23 -1.60 5.45
N GLY A 141 -9.30 -0.95 6.62
CA GLY A 141 -10.08 0.27 6.81
C GLY A 141 -9.17 1.47 6.93
N GLU A 142 -9.71 2.67 6.78
CA GLU A 142 -8.99 3.94 6.95
C GLU A 142 -9.69 4.83 7.97
N LEU A 143 -8.90 5.46 8.84
CA LEU A 143 -9.39 6.44 9.80
C LEU A 143 -8.50 7.70 9.79
N GLY A 144 -9.12 8.85 9.65
CA GLY A 144 -8.48 10.12 9.35
C GLY A 144 -8.36 10.35 7.85
N CYS A 145 -8.03 11.56 7.45
CA CYS A 145 -7.83 11.91 6.04
C CYS A 145 -6.34 12.06 5.73
N LEU A 146 -5.90 11.48 4.62
CA LEU A 146 -4.54 11.67 4.14
C LEU A 146 -4.32 13.13 3.72
N GLY A 147 -3.17 13.67 4.07
CA GLY A 147 -2.81 15.04 3.73
C GLY A 147 -1.54 15.49 4.44
N SER A 148 -1.06 16.65 4.06
CA SER A 148 0.20 17.19 4.55
C SER A 148 0.03 18.00 5.82
N LEU A 149 0.68 17.60 6.90
CA LEU A 149 0.79 18.41 8.12
C LEU A 149 1.55 19.73 7.89
N GLU A 150 2.44 19.78 6.89
CA GLU A 150 3.21 20.99 6.56
C GLU A 150 2.32 22.09 5.97
N THR A 151 1.38 21.72 5.10
CA THR A 151 0.51 22.69 4.37
C THR A 151 -0.93 22.72 4.86
N GLY A 152 -1.35 21.73 5.64
CA GLY A 152 -2.74 21.53 6.02
C GLY A 152 -3.66 21.11 4.86
N MET A 153 -3.10 20.84 3.68
CA MET A 153 -3.90 20.47 2.52
C MET A 153 -4.19 18.97 2.52
N GLY A 154 -5.46 18.63 2.31
CA GLY A 154 -5.86 17.29 1.93
C GLY A 154 -5.24 16.91 0.58
N GLU A 155 -5.09 15.63 0.36
CA GLU A 155 -4.48 15.15 -0.89
C GLU A 155 -5.50 14.84 -1.97
N LYS A 156 -4.97 14.68 -3.20
CA LYS A 156 -5.73 14.13 -4.34
C LYS A 156 -4.87 13.10 -5.06
N GLU A 157 -5.28 11.84 -5.00
CA GLU A 157 -4.75 10.79 -5.85
C GLU A 157 -5.85 10.29 -6.79
N ASP A 158 -5.53 10.12 -8.08
CA ASP A 158 -6.47 9.66 -9.12
C ASP A 158 -7.78 10.49 -9.23
N GLY A 159 -7.77 11.72 -8.72
CA GLY A 159 -8.93 12.62 -8.68
C GLY A 159 -9.84 12.43 -7.46
N VAL A 160 -9.44 11.58 -6.53
CA VAL A 160 -10.09 11.30 -5.25
C VAL A 160 -9.26 11.91 -4.12
N GLY A 161 -9.91 12.41 -3.08
CA GLY A 161 -9.24 12.97 -1.90
C GLY A 161 -9.97 14.19 -1.33
N ALA A 162 -9.74 14.47 -0.05
CA ALA A 162 -10.39 15.58 0.64
C ALA A 162 -10.02 16.93 0.02
N GLU A 163 -11.02 17.73 -0.33
CA GLU A 163 -10.80 19.05 -0.92
C GLU A 163 -10.62 20.12 0.15
N GLY A 164 -9.56 20.93 0.00
CA GLY A 164 -9.33 22.13 0.82
C GLY A 164 -8.33 21.94 1.96
N VAL A 165 -8.37 22.87 2.91
CA VAL A 165 -7.56 22.85 4.12
C VAL A 165 -8.29 22.06 5.20
N LEU A 166 -7.63 21.02 5.70
CA LEU A 166 -8.14 20.17 6.77
C LEU A 166 -7.58 20.65 8.13
N SER A 167 -8.33 20.39 9.19
CA SER A 167 -7.84 20.62 10.54
C SER A 167 -6.72 19.60 10.87
N HIS A 168 -5.89 19.94 11.84
CA HIS A 168 -4.85 19.05 12.35
C HIS A 168 -5.44 17.71 12.84
N ASP A 169 -6.60 17.74 13.45
CA ASP A 169 -7.29 16.55 13.96
C ASP A 169 -7.83 15.66 12.81
N GLN A 170 -8.21 16.25 11.68
CA GLN A 170 -8.59 15.47 10.49
C GLN A 170 -7.42 14.81 9.79
N LEU A 171 -6.21 15.40 9.91
CA LEU A 171 -4.97 14.89 9.31
C LEU A 171 -4.23 13.86 10.19
N LEU A 172 -4.74 13.58 11.38
CA LEU A 172 -4.16 12.61 12.31
C LEU A 172 -5.25 11.72 12.88
N THR A 173 -5.04 10.41 12.81
CA THR A 173 -5.95 9.42 13.41
C THR A 173 -5.99 9.59 14.93
N ASP A 174 -7.18 9.75 15.51
CA ASP A 174 -7.36 9.78 16.96
C ASP A 174 -7.24 8.37 17.55
N PRO A 175 -6.44 8.17 18.63
CA PRO A 175 -6.23 6.84 19.20
C PRO A 175 -7.47 6.24 19.89
N ASP A 176 -8.38 7.06 20.44
CA ASP A 176 -9.63 6.57 21.04
C ASP A 176 -10.59 6.13 19.92
N GLU A 177 -10.75 6.94 18.88
CA GLU A 177 -11.54 6.58 17.71
C GLU A 177 -10.98 5.33 17.01
N ALA A 178 -9.65 5.17 16.95
CA ALA A 178 -9.04 3.96 16.37
C ALA A 178 -9.45 2.69 17.11
N VAL A 179 -9.50 2.73 18.44
CA VAL A 179 -9.96 1.58 19.26
C VAL A 179 -11.42 1.25 18.97
N ASP A 180 -12.29 2.27 18.97
CA ASP A 180 -13.72 2.08 18.72
C ASP A 180 -13.96 1.60 17.28
N PHE A 181 -13.26 2.17 16.31
CA PHE A 181 -13.35 1.77 14.90
C PHE A 181 -13.00 0.30 14.68
N VAL A 182 -11.85 -0.15 15.18
CA VAL A 182 -11.42 -1.56 15.04
C VAL A 182 -12.39 -2.50 15.74
N LYS A 183 -12.87 -2.13 16.93
CA LYS A 183 -13.84 -2.92 17.68
C LYS A 183 -15.16 -3.07 16.95
N GLU A 184 -15.66 -2.01 16.31
CA GLU A 184 -16.96 -2.00 15.66
C GLU A 184 -16.93 -2.57 14.25
N THR A 185 -15.82 -2.40 13.52
CA THR A 185 -15.69 -2.85 12.12
C THR A 185 -15.07 -4.22 11.98
N GLN A 186 -14.19 -4.63 12.90
CA GLN A 186 -13.43 -5.88 12.83
C GLN A 186 -12.53 -5.97 11.58
N VAL A 187 -11.93 -4.83 11.16
CA VAL A 187 -10.96 -4.81 10.06
C VAL A 187 -9.70 -5.60 10.39
N ASP A 188 -9.04 -6.15 9.37
CA ASP A 188 -7.80 -6.90 9.50
C ASP A 188 -6.57 -5.99 9.61
N ALA A 189 -6.66 -4.81 9.05
CA ALA A 189 -5.62 -3.79 9.08
C ALA A 189 -6.24 -2.39 9.11
N LEU A 190 -5.56 -1.45 9.77
CA LEU A 190 -6.00 -0.07 9.89
C LEU A 190 -4.99 0.88 9.27
N ALA A 191 -5.38 1.54 8.18
CA ALA A 191 -4.67 2.68 7.64
C ALA A 191 -4.88 3.89 8.53
N ILE A 192 -3.78 4.49 8.96
CA ILE A 192 -3.76 5.62 9.89
C ILE A 192 -3.21 6.88 9.21
N ALA A 193 -3.88 7.99 9.40
CA ALA A 193 -3.41 9.31 9.01
C ALA A 193 -2.34 9.78 10.00
N ILE A 194 -1.12 10.01 9.50
CA ILE A 194 0.08 10.34 10.27
C ILE A 194 0.86 11.51 9.69
N GLY A 195 0.20 12.32 8.85
CA GLY A 195 0.80 13.49 8.21
C GLY A 195 1.48 13.22 6.87
N THR A 196 1.17 12.11 6.23
CA THR A 196 1.67 11.75 4.90
C THR A 196 0.62 11.94 3.82
N SER A 197 1.08 12.20 2.59
CA SER A 197 0.25 12.33 1.39
C SER A 197 0.81 11.47 0.25
N HIS A 198 -0.04 11.10 -0.69
CA HIS A 198 0.39 10.40 -1.90
C HIS A 198 1.14 11.33 -2.88
N GLY A 199 1.68 10.72 -3.95
CA GLY A 199 2.38 11.45 -5.00
C GLY A 199 3.83 11.82 -4.66
N ALA A 200 4.49 12.51 -5.59
CA ALA A 200 5.90 12.87 -5.46
C ALA A 200 6.13 14.13 -4.62
N TYR A 201 5.17 15.02 -4.55
CA TYR A 201 5.29 16.32 -3.87
C TYR A 201 4.75 16.25 -2.44
N LYS A 202 5.52 15.61 -1.52
CA LYS A 202 5.10 15.35 -0.14
C LYS A 202 5.56 16.45 0.83
N PHE A 203 6.86 16.73 0.83
CA PHE A 203 7.47 17.70 1.73
C PHE A 203 8.32 18.69 0.94
N THR A 204 8.30 19.97 1.36
CA THR A 204 9.01 21.06 0.68
C THR A 204 10.43 21.26 1.24
N ARG A 205 10.75 20.62 2.37
CA ARG A 205 12.04 20.68 3.06
C ARG A 205 12.62 19.28 3.28
N PRO A 206 13.95 19.14 3.36
CA PRO A 206 14.56 17.89 3.81
C PRO A 206 13.97 17.46 5.16
N PRO A 207 13.59 16.19 5.31
CA PRO A 207 13.09 15.67 6.58
C PRO A 207 14.12 15.83 7.71
N THR A 208 13.66 16.20 8.90
CA THR A 208 14.49 16.45 10.08
C THR A 208 14.41 15.34 11.11
N GLY A 209 13.72 14.23 10.82
CA GLY A 209 13.55 13.08 11.71
C GLY A 209 12.26 13.13 12.56
N ASP A 210 11.40 14.09 12.27
CA ASP A 210 10.07 14.30 12.86
C ASP A 210 8.97 14.45 11.79
N THR A 211 9.17 13.79 10.65
CA THR A 211 8.29 13.90 9.48
C THR A 211 6.94 13.21 9.72
N LEU A 212 6.99 12.05 10.38
CA LEU A 212 5.80 11.29 10.76
C LEU A 212 5.34 11.66 12.18
N ALA A 213 4.04 11.60 12.40
CA ALA A 213 3.47 11.69 13.75
C ALA A 213 3.76 10.39 14.54
N MET A 214 5.06 10.11 14.81
CA MET A 214 5.53 8.86 15.41
C MET A 214 4.90 8.58 16.78
N ASP A 215 4.68 9.60 17.57
CA ASP A 215 4.02 9.43 18.88
C ASP A 215 2.58 8.96 18.73
N ARG A 216 1.91 9.35 17.64
CA ARG A 216 0.56 8.88 17.29
C ARG A 216 0.56 7.39 16.95
N ILE A 217 1.54 6.95 16.13
CA ILE A 217 1.74 5.54 15.81
C ILE A 217 1.94 4.71 17.09
N LYS A 218 2.84 5.17 17.98
CA LYS A 218 3.13 4.49 19.25
C LYS A 218 1.91 4.39 20.16
N GLU A 219 1.13 5.46 20.27
CA GLU A 219 -0.04 5.47 21.12
C GLU A 219 -1.16 4.56 20.57
N ILE A 220 -1.40 4.58 19.26
CA ILE A 220 -2.37 3.67 18.62
C ILE A 220 -1.94 2.21 18.81
N ASN A 221 -0.66 1.88 18.49
CA ASN A 221 -0.15 0.52 18.66
C ASN A 221 -0.24 0.03 20.11
N LYS A 222 0.03 0.89 21.08
CA LYS A 222 -0.09 0.55 22.50
C LYS A 222 -1.52 0.16 22.90
N ARG A 223 -2.52 0.82 22.33
CA ARG A 223 -3.95 0.56 22.59
C ARG A 223 -4.50 -0.60 21.77
N LEU A 224 -3.93 -0.79 20.57
CA LEU A 224 -4.33 -1.81 19.60
C LEU A 224 -3.12 -2.72 19.24
N PRO A 225 -2.53 -3.45 20.20
CA PRO A 225 -1.31 -4.23 19.97
C PRO A 225 -1.50 -5.39 18.99
N SER A 226 -2.74 -5.80 18.78
CA SER A 226 -3.14 -6.89 17.89
C SER A 226 -3.66 -6.43 16.53
N THR A 227 -3.64 -5.12 16.25
CA THR A 227 -4.10 -4.57 14.96
C THR A 227 -2.90 -4.18 14.10
N HIS A 228 -2.90 -4.63 12.86
CA HIS A 228 -1.87 -4.26 11.89
C HIS A 228 -2.08 -2.84 11.40
N LEU A 229 -1.11 -1.95 11.65
CA LEU A 229 -1.16 -0.58 11.16
C LEU A 229 -0.61 -0.50 9.74
N VAL A 230 -1.22 0.38 8.95
CA VAL A 230 -0.84 0.63 7.55
C VAL A 230 -0.44 2.09 7.38
N MET A 231 0.63 2.31 6.64
CA MET A 231 1.11 3.63 6.25
C MET A 231 0.88 3.87 4.77
N HIS A 232 0.03 4.84 4.45
CA HIS A 232 -0.15 5.40 3.11
C HIS A 232 0.81 6.56 2.87
N GLY A 233 0.99 6.96 1.60
CA GLY A 233 1.85 8.08 1.24
C GLY A 233 3.33 7.92 1.62
N SER A 234 3.84 6.70 1.76
CA SER A 234 5.12 6.38 2.40
C SER A 234 6.31 6.22 1.46
N SER A 235 6.16 6.50 0.17
CA SER A 235 7.31 6.53 -0.77
C SER A 235 8.37 7.52 -0.29
N SER A 236 9.65 7.11 -0.40
CA SER A 236 10.78 7.90 0.12
C SER A 236 11.30 8.95 -0.86
N VAL A 237 10.80 8.93 -2.11
CA VAL A 237 11.18 9.89 -3.17
C VAL A 237 12.70 10.00 -3.32
N PRO A 238 13.38 8.93 -3.82
CA PRO A 238 14.83 8.89 -3.91
C PRO A 238 15.40 10.06 -4.72
N GLN A 239 16.28 10.84 -4.11
CA GLN A 239 16.79 12.09 -4.67
C GLN A 239 17.68 11.88 -5.89
N ASP A 240 18.38 10.76 -5.96
CA ASP A 240 19.18 10.35 -7.12
C ASP A 240 18.31 10.10 -8.36
N LEU A 241 17.09 9.55 -8.20
CA LEU A 241 16.14 9.36 -9.29
C LEU A 241 15.62 10.70 -9.82
N ILE A 242 15.30 11.66 -8.93
CA ILE A 242 14.91 13.02 -9.33
C ILE A 242 16.05 13.69 -10.11
N LYS A 243 17.27 13.54 -9.63
CA LYS A 243 18.47 14.07 -10.30
C LYS A 243 18.61 13.48 -11.70
N ILE A 244 18.53 12.15 -11.85
CA ILE A 244 18.60 11.48 -13.17
C ILE A 244 17.49 11.99 -14.09
N ILE A 245 16.24 12.10 -13.60
CA ILE A 245 15.14 12.62 -14.41
C ILE A 245 15.43 14.02 -14.91
N ASN A 246 15.89 14.93 -14.04
CA ASN A 246 16.13 16.33 -14.39
C ASN A 246 17.34 16.50 -15.30
N GLU A 247 18.40 15.73 -15.11
CA GLU A 247 19.58 15.73 -16.00
C GLU A 247 19.27 15.18 -17.40
N ASN A 248 18.19 14.38 -17.53
CA ASN A 248 17.76 13.79 -18.80
C ASN A 248 16.44 14.43 -19.33
N GLY A 249 16.32 15.75 -19.22
CA GLY A 249 15.25 16.52 -19.83
C GLY A 249 13.93 16.55 -19.04
N GLY A 250 13.95 16.16 -17.77
CA GLY A 250 12.83 16.35 -16.85
C GLY A 250 12.87 17.70 -16.14
N SER A 251 11.82 17.97 -15.36
CA SER A 251 11.73 19.21 -14.56
C SER A 251 10.91 18.96 -13.28
N ILE A 252 11.25 17.91 -12.54
CA ILE A 252 10.62 17.66 -11.24
C ILE A 252 11.16 18.70 -10.25
N LYS A 253 10.23 19.40 -9.57
CA LYS A 253 10.57 20.38 -8.54
C LYS A 253 11.19 19.70 -7.32
N GLU A 254 11.93 20.47 -6.53
CA GLU A 254 12.46 20.01 -5.25
C GLU A 254 11.32 19.50 -4.38
N THR A 255 11.48 18.28 -3.91
CA THR A 255 10.52 17.59 -3.05
C THR A 255 11.19 16.43 -2.34
N TYR A 256 10.65 16.04 -1.19
CA TYR A 256 11.19 14.99 -0.34
C TYR A 256 10.08 14.03 0.06
N GLY A 257 10.43 12.76 0.28
CA GLY A 257 9.53 11.72 0.75
C GLY A 257 9.79 11.36 2.22
N VAL A 258 9.15 10.28 2.65
CA VAL A 258 9.31 9.77 4.02
C VAL A 258 10.68 9.09 4.17
N PRO A 259 11.49 9.46 5.17
CA PRO A 259 12.76 8.79 5.42
C PRO A 259 12.56 7.30 5.74
N VAL A 260 13.39 6.44 5.15
CA VAL A 260 13.36 4.98 5.42
C VAL A 260 13.54 4.69 6.91
N SER A 261 14.37 5.46 7.62
CA SER A 261 14.57 5.31 9.06
C SER A 261 13.28 5.55 9.88
N GLU A 262 12.43 6.48 9.47
CA GLU A 262 11.14 6.71 10.12
C GLU A 262 10.14 5.58 9.80
N ILE A 263 10.16 5.05 8.58
CA ILE A 263 9.37 3.85 8.23
C ILE A 263 9.80 2.67 9.10
N GLN A 264 11.10 2.44 9.23
CA GLN A 264 11.66 1.38 10.09
C GLN A 264 11.28 1.56 11.56
N GLU A 265 11.21 2.80 12.05
CA GLU A 265 10.72 3.07 13.40
C GLU A 265 9.22 2.79 13.52
N GLY A 266 8.41 3.12 12.49
CA GLY A 266 7.01 2.73 12.41
C GLY A 266 6.80 1.21 12.45
N ILE A 267 7.64 0.46 11.72
CA ILE A 267 7.60 -1.02 11.72
C ILE A 267 7.83 -1.58 13.13
N LYS A 268 8.77 -1.03 13.91
CA LYS A 268 8.98 -1.41 15.32
C LYS A 268 7.79 -1.10 16.22
N ASN A 269 6.90 -0.21 15.77
CA ASN A 269 5.73 0.26 16.50
C ASN A 269 4.40 -0.16 15.85
N GLY A 270 4.33 -1.36 15.25
CA GLY A 270 3.09 -1.99 14.80
C GLY A 270 2.69 -1.74 13.35
N VAL A 271 3.43 -0.93 12.60
CA VAL A 271 3.22 -0.79 11.16
C VAL A 271 3.65 -2.08 10.46
N ARG A 272 2.74 -2.68 9.67
CA ARG A 272 2.99 -3.94 8.97
C ARG A 272 2.86 -3.83 7.45
N LYS A 273 2.06 -2.90 6.93
CA LYS A 273 1.94 -2.62 5.48
C LYS A 273 2.40 -1.19 5.19
N ILE A 274 3.21 -1.03 4.16
CA ILE A 274 3.77 0.26 3.75
C ILE A 274 3.55 0.44 2.25
N ASN A 275 2.73 1.43 1.86
CA ASN A 275 2.41 1.68 0.46
C ASN A 275 3.57 2.34 -0.28
N ILE A 276 4.00 1.72 -1.38
CA ILE A 276 5.09 2.19 -2.25
C ILE A 276 4.61 2.25 -3.69
N ASP A 277 4.42 3.45 -4.20
CA ASP A 277 4.04 3.72 -5.59
C ASP A 277 5.01 4.69 -6.27
N THR A 278 5.14 5.90 -5.74
CA THR A 278 5.93 6.98 -6.34
C THR A 278 7.39 6.57 -6.61
N ASP A 279 8.00 5.78 -5.73
CA ASP A 279 9.38 5.32 -5.91
C ASP A 279 9.53 4.49 -7.18
N LEU A 280 8.56 3.62 -7.50
CA LEU A 280 8.56 2.82 -8.74
C LEU A 280 8.31 3.70 -9.97
N ARG A 281 7.40 4.67 -9.88
CA ARG A 281 7.12 5.63 -10.96
C ARG A 281 8.36 6.46 -11.29
N LEU A 282 9.09 6.93 -10.27
CA LEU A 282 10.33 7.68 -10.45
C LEU A 282 11.44 6.82 -11.06
N ALA A 283 11.62 5.58 -10.60
CA ALA A 283 12.61 4.66 -11.15
C ALA A 283 12.35 4.36 -12.64
N SER A 284 11.10 4.07 -12.99
CA SER A 284 10.67 3.88 -14.38
C SER A 284 10.98 5.10 -15.25
N THR A 285 10.56 6.28 -14.80
CA THR A 285 10.74 7.54 -15.54
C THR A 285 12.20 7.89 -15.71
N ALA A 286 13.01 7.72 -14.66
CA ALA A 286 14.45 7.97 -14.69
C ALA A 286 15.15 7.09 -15.73
N ALA A 287 14.86 5.78 -15.72
CA ALA A 287 15.46 4.83 -16.65
C ALA A 287 15.07 5.11 -18.10
N ILE A 288 13.79 5.38 -18.38
CA ILE A 288 13.30 5.68 -19.74
C ILE A 288 13.92 6.97 -20.25
N ARG A 289 13.95 8.04 -19.46
CA ARG A 289 14.55 9.31 -19.88
C ARG A 289 16.03 9.19 -20.15
N LYS A 290 16.76 8.49 -19.26
CA LYS A 290 18.19 8.23 -19.44
C LYS A 290 18.42 7.43 -20.74
N HIS A 291 17.65 6.38 -20.99
CA HIS A 291 17.73 5.56 -22.19
C HIS A 291 17.61 6.38 -23.47
N PHE A 292 16.59 7.25 -23.57
CA PHE A 292 16.40 8.10 -24.75
C PHE A 292 17.43 9.22 -24.89
N ASN A 293 18.03 9.68 -23.78
CA ASN A 293 19.13 10.64 -23.85
C ASN A 293 20.43 9.98 -24.37
N GLU A 294 20.69 8.73 -23.98
CA GLU A 294 21.86 7.94 -24.41
C GLU A 294 21.70 7.39 -25.84
N ASP A 295 20.51 6.98 -26.23
CA ASP A 295 20.16 6.50 -27.58
C ASP A 295 18.90 7.18 -28.13
N PRO A 296 19.01 8.42 -28.66
CA PRO A 296 17.87 9.16 -29.19
C PRO A 296 17.16 8.51 -30.38
N ALA A 297 17.80 7.55 -31.05
CA ALA A 297 17.25 6.82 -32.19
C ALA A 297 16.44 5.58 -31.77
N GLN A 298 16.44 5.23 -30.51
CA GLN A 298 15.76 4.03 -30.03
C GLN A 298 14.24 4.17 -30.13
N PHE A 299 13.60 3.17 -30.74
CA PHE A 299 12.15 3.11 -30.93
C PHE A 299 11.52 1.77 -30.53
N ASP A 300 12.33 0.74 -30.20
CA ASP A 300 11.81 -0.55 -29.76
C ASP A 300 11.43 -0.50 -28.26
N PRO A 301 10.11 -0.57 -27.93
CA PRO A 301 9.66 -0.47 -26.55
C PRO A 301 10.23 -1.57 -25.63
N ARG A 302 10.54 -2.74 -26.18
CA ARG A 302 11.10 -3.85 -25.40
C ARG A 302 12.45 -3.50 -24.77
N LYS A 303 13.20 -2.54 -25.34
CA LYS A 303 14.51 -2.13 -24.83
C LYS A 303 14.39 -1.10 -23.70
N TYR A 304 13.76 0.05 -23.95
CA TYR A 304 13.64 1.07 -22.91
C TYR A 304 12.70 0.66 -21.75
N LEU A 305 11.70 -0.20 -22.02
CA LEU A 305 10.86 -0.77 -20.96
C LEU A 305 11.59 -1.89 -20.18
N LEU A 306 12.57 -2.56 -20.77
CA LEU A 306 13.44 -3.48 -20.02
C LEU A 306 14.31 -2.72 -18.99
N ASP A 307 14.88 -1.59 -19.38
CA ASP A 307 15.65 -0.73 -18.46
C ASP A 307 14.75 -0.19 -17.35
N SER A 308 13.53 0.26 -17.68
CA SER A 308 12.50 0.65 -16.73
C SER A 308 12.19 -0.47 -15.73
N LYS A 309 11.92 -1.69 -16.23
CA LYS A 309 11.65 -2.86 -15.37
C LYS A 309 12.81 -3.14 -14.42
N ASN A 310 14.04 -3.10 -14.91
CA ASN A 310 15.22 -3.40 -14.11
C ASN A 310 15.45 -2.32 -13.02
N ALA A 311 15.22 -1.05 -13.34
CA ALA A 311 15.30 0.03 -12.38
C ALA A 311 14.25 -0.10 -11.26
N MET A 312 13.01 -0.39 -11.62
CA MET A 312 11.95 -0.67 -10.65
C MET A 312 12.27 -1.89 -9.79
N LYS A 313 12.80 -2.99 -10.39
CA LYS A 313 13.22 -4.18 -9.64
C LYS A 313 14.29 -3.86 -8.59
N ALA A 314 15.21 -2.97 -8.89
CA ALA A 314 16.23 -2.53 -7.93
C ALA A 314 15.58 -1.84 -6.71
N ILE A 315 14.63 -0.94 -6.93
CA ILE A 315 13.85 -0.30 -5.85
C ILE A 315 13.04 -1.33 -5.05
N VAL A 316 12.35 -2.25 -5.72
CA VAL A 316 11.61 -3.33 -5.05
C VAL A 316 12.51 -4.10 -4.09
N LYS A 317 13.66 -4.57 -4.57
CA LYS A 317 14.63 -5.32 -3.75
C LYS A 317 15.09 -4.49 -2.56
N GLN A 318 15.44 -3.23 -2.80
CA GLN A 318 15.85 -2.32 -1.73
C GLN A 318 14.79 -2.17 -0.64
N ARG A 319 13.52 -1.96 -0.99
CA ARG A 319 12.43 -1.83 -0.01
C ARG A 319 12.16 -3.15 0.73
N LEU A 320 12.24 -4.30 0.05
CA LEU A 320 12.10 -5.62 0.69
C LEU A 320 13.20 -5.87 1.74
N GLU A 321 14.43 -5.47 1.47
CA GLU A 321 15.54 -5.55 2.42
C GLU A 321 15.39 -4.54 3.57
N GLU A 322 15.12 -3.28 3.26
CA GLU A 322 15.00 -2.19 4.25
C GLU A 322 13.87 -2.40 5.26
N PHE A 323 12.78 -3.05 4.84
CA PHE A 323 11.63 -3.33 5.72
C PHE A 323 11.70 -4.71 6.38
N GLY A 324 12.75 -5.49 6.09
CA GLY A 324 12.98 -6.81 6.68
C GLY A 324 12.12 -7.93 6.10
N THR A 325 11.45 -7.69 4.95
CA THR A 325 10.56 -8.67 4.31
C THR A 325 11.35 -9.80 3.63
N ALA A 326 12.55 -9.51 3.14
CA ALA A 326 13.41 -10.47 2.45
C ALA A 326 13.71 -11.72 3.30
N GLY A 327 13.74 -12.90 2.68
CA GLY A 327 14.02 -14.18 3.33
C GLY A 327 12.86 -14.77 4.12
N ASN A 328 11.63 -14.31 3.88
CA ASN A 328 10.46 -14.78 4.63
C ASN A 328 9.42 -15.55 3.79
N ALA A 329 9.51 -15.57 2.45
CA ALA A 329 8.52 -16.27 1.61
C ALA A 329 8.47 -17.77 1.92
N SER A 330 9.62 -18.43 1.98
CA SER A 330 9.74 -19.87 2.26
C SER A 330 9.30 -20.29 3.68
N LYS A 331 9.14 -19.33 4.59
CA LYS A 331 8.67 -19.55 5.97
C LYS A 331 7.15 -19.52 6.10
N ILE A 332 6.44 -18.95 5.13
CA ILE A 332 4.99 -18.84 5.15
C ILE A 332 4.37 -20.11 4.55
N LYS A 333 3.53 -20.76 5.31
CA LYS A 333 2.70 -21.87 4.83
C LYS A 333 1.34 -21.29 4.36
N PRO A 334 1.08 -21.23 3.05
CA PRO A 334 -0.13 -20.60 2.55
C PRO A 334 -1.41 -21.27 3.06
N THR A 335 -2.35 -20.44 3.53
CA THR A 335 -3.72 -20.81 3.88
C THR A 335 -4.64 -20.35 2.76
N SER A 336 -5.52 -21.21 2.29
CA SER A 336 -6.46 -20.85 1.21
C SER A 336 -7.51 -19.86 1.70
N LEU A 337 -8.07 -19.06 0.77
CA LEU A 337 -9.17 -18.15 1.13
C LEU A 337 -10.40 -18.89 1.68
N SER A 338 -10.65 -20.14 1.22
CA SER A 338 -11.71 -20.98 1.77
C SER A 338 -11.48 -21.39 3.23
N GLU A 339 -10.23 -21.61 3.62
CA GLU A 339 -9.85 -21.85 5.03
C GLU A 339 -9.92 -20.56 5.83
N MET A 340 -9.45 -19.45 5.27
CA MET A 340 -9.58 -18.13 5.91
C MET A 340 -11.03 -17.75 6.19
N SER A 341 -11.97 -18.03 5.26
CA SER A 341 -13.41 -17.81 5.49
C SER A 341 -13.93 -18.58 6.71
N LYS A 342 -13.46 -19.82 6.92
CA LYS A 342 -13.79 -20.59 8.13
C LYS A 342 -13.21 -19.97 9.39
N HIS A 343 -11.94 -19.54 9.35
CA HIS A 343 -11.31 -18.86 10.49
C HIS A 343 -12.07 -17.59 10.88
N TYR A 344 -12.53 -16.81 9.91
CA TYR A 344 -13.37 -15.64 10.17
C TYR A 344 -14.71 -16.02 10.82
N SER A 345 -15.41 -17.04 10.28
CA SER A 345 -16.70 -17.48 10.82
C SER A 345 -16.61 -18.08 12.21
N ASP A 346 -15.51 -18.75 12.53
CA ASP A 346 -15.29 -19.39 13.82
C ASP A 346 -14.74 -18.45 14.91
N GLY A 347 -14.48 -17.17 14.55
CA GLY A 347 -13.92 -16.16 15.43
C GLY A 347 -12.48 -16.47 15.89
N GLN A 348 -11.79 -17.37 15.19
CA GLN A 348 -10.44 -17.82 15.59
C GLN A 348 -9.37 -16.74 15.37
N LEU A 349 -9.60 -15.80 14.44
CA LEU A 349 -8.62 -14.75 14.12
C LEU A 349 -8.47 -13.68 15.20
N SER A 350 -9.46 -13.52 16.10
CA SER A 350 -9.33 -12.64 17.26
C SER A 350 -8.32 -13.16 18.30
N GLN A 351 -7.88 -14.43 18.21
CA GLN A 351 -6.98 -15.09 19.15
C GLN A 351 -5.55 -15.24 18.65
N ILE A 352 -5.29 -15.03 17.35
CA ILE A 352 -3.98 -15.29 16.73
C ILE A 352 -2.95 -14.19 17.02
N ILE A 353 -3.41 -13.02 17.46
CA ILE A 353 -2.55 -11.90 17.84
C ILE A 353 -2.69 -11.71 19.36
N GLY A 354 -1.99 -12.50 20.10
CA GLY A 354 -1.95 -12.41 21.57
C GLY A 354 -0.53 -12.33 22.06
#